data_f89f105826446360ab5fcf6c54943758
#
_entry.id   f89f105826446360ab5fcf6c54943758
#
_cell.length_a   1.000
_cell.length_b   1.000
_cell.length_c   1.000
_cell.angle_alpha   90.00
_cell.angle_beta   90.00
_cell.angle_gamma   90.00
#
_symmetry.space_group_name_H-M   'P 1'
#
loop_
_entity.id
_entity.type
_entity.pdbx_description
1 polymer ?
#
loop_
_entity_poly.entity_id
_entity_poly.type
_entity_poly.pdbx_seq_one_letter_code
_entity_poly.pdbx_strand_id
1 'polypeptide(L)'
;MREGFEIVAVNYWKSVNNEIKRILLDFWNTFLLIHDSLDFADIVGFLNKMPNPGKIMYISLTKSNDSMKPHLKDLKSKIFIIDCVSSMIFETKASQDCQFEPTPASLNEMMELIEKYILVVKPDLIVIDSFSQFIDFSSVSMHKGKELHEFLDELKKKYARTPYRFLLLYDNVLSKDLVNLPFTSVDVILKYEILTRRKDRMDRF
;
A
#
# COMPACT_ATOMS: atom_id res chain seq x y z
N MET A 1 -14.42 -37.58 -15.35
CA MET A 1 -13.04 -37.01 -15.24
C MET A 1 -13.02 -35.51 -15.08
N ARG A 2 -14.11 -34.81 -14.70
CA ARG A 2 -14.12 -33.35 -14.46
C ARG A 2 -14.12 -32.94 -12.97
N GLU A 3 -14.55 -33.84 -12.09
CA GLU A 3 -14.68 -33.56 -10.65
C GLU A 3 -13.34 -33.47 -9.89
N GLY A 4 -12.31 -34.22 -10.33
CA GLY A 4 -11.00 -34.19 -9.66
C GLY A 4 -10.22 -32.90 -9.83
N PHE A 5 -10.41 -32.16 -10.93
CA PHE A 5 -9.68 -30.92 -11.21
C PHE A 5 -10.22 -29.72 -10.41
N GLU A 6 -11.52 -29.66 -10.18
CA GLU A 6 -12.13 -28.60 -9.34
C GLU A 6 -11.75 -28.76 -7.88
N ILE A 7 -11.70 -29.96 -7.35
CA ILE A 7 -11.33 -30.21 -5.96
C ILE A 7 -9.87 -29.82 -5.70
N VAL A 8 -8.96 -30.13 -6.62
CA VAL A 8 -7.54 -29.76 -6.50
C VAL A 8 -7.37 -28.24 -6.56
N ALA A 9 -8.05 -27.54 -7.47
CA ALA A 9 -7.98 -26.09 -7.58
C ALA A 9 -8.51 -25.38 -6.30
N VAL A 10 -9.64 -25.83 -5.78
CA VAL A 10 -10.22 -25.28 -4.54
C VAL A 10 -9.30 -25.49 -3.33
N ASN A 11 -8.69 -26.65 -3.20
CA ASN A 11 -7.74 -26.95 -2.13
C ASN A 11 -6.45 -26.12 -2.26
N TYR A 12 -5.94 -25.93 -3.47
CA TYR A 12 -4.78 -25.10 -3.74
C TYR A 12 -5.02 -23.64 -3.31
N TRP A 13 -6.10 -23.03 -3.80
CA TRP A 13 -6.45 -21.63 -3.43
C TRP A 13 -6.73 -21.47 -1.93
N LYS A 14 -7.34 -22.46 -1.29
CA LYS A 14 -7.55 -22.44 0.15
C LYS A 14 -6.21 -22.46 0.90
N SER A 15 -5.26 -23.27 0.45
CA SER A 15 -3.91 -23.33 1.03
C SER A 15 -3.16 -22.03 0.85
N VAL A 16 -3.16 -21.43 -0.35
CA VAL A 16 -2.54 -20.13 -0.63
C VAL A 16 -3.15 -19.02 0.23
N ASN A 17 -4.47 -18.96 0.33
CA ASN A 17 -5.15 -17.97 1.18
C ASN A 17 -4.81 -18.14 2.66
N ASN A 18 -4.64 -19.34 3.15
CA ASN A 18 -4.25 -19.59 4.53
C ASN A 18 -2.80 -19.17 4.79
N GLU A 19 -1.91 -19.41 3.83
CA GLU A 19 -0.50 -18.97 3.93
C GLU A 19 -0.40 -17.43 3.93
N ILE A 20 -1.12 -16.76 3.04
CA ILE A 20 -1.18 -15.28 3.04
C ILE A 20 -1.71 -14.77 4.39
N LYS A 21 -2.77 -15.37 4.93
CA LYS A 21 -3.29 -15.00 6.25
C LYS A 21 -2.25 -15.20 7.34
N ARG A 22 -1.48 -16.30 7.29
CA ARG A 22 -0.41 -16.57 8.25
C ARG A 22 0.66 -15.49 8.18
N ILE A 23 1.15 -15.14 6.98
CA ILE A 23 2.12 -14.05 6.78
C ILE A 23 1.60 -12.72 7.31
N LEU A 24 0.33 -12.40 7.06
CA LEU A 24 -0.28 -11.18 7.55
C LEU A 24 -0.43 -11.11 9.08
N LEU A 25 -0.45 -12.28 9.75
CA LEU A 25 -0.51 -12.39 11.21
C LEU A 25 0.87 -12.35 11.87
N ASP A 26 1.93 -12.68 11.12
CA ASP A 26 3.29 -12.68 11.63
C ASP A 26 3.73 -11.27 12.04
N PHE A 27 4.78 -11.21 12.87
CA PHE A 27 5.36 -9.95 13.27
C PHE A 27 6.18 -9.35 12.13
N TRP A 28 5.76 -8.19 11.65
CA TRP A 28 6.47 -7.40 10.64
C TRP A 28 6.27 -5.90 10.92
N ASN A 29 7.25 -5.09 10.53
CA ASN A 29 7.16 -3.64 10.60
C ASN A 29 6.91 -3.02 9.22
N THR A 30 7.53 -3.56 8.17
CA THR A 30 7.47 -3.03 6.81
C THR A 30 6.97 -4.08 5.83
N PHE A 31 5.88 -3.77 5.16
CA PHE A 31 5.24 -4.61 4.16
C PHE A 31 5.18 -3.86 2.83
N LEU A 32 5.73 -4.43 1.77
CA LEU A 32 5.65 -3.92 0.41
C LEU A 32 4.60 -4.71 -0.38
N LEU A 33 3.56 -4.03 -0.85
CA LEU A 33 2.56 -4.59 -1.75
C LEU A 33 2.81 -4.07 -3.16
N ILE A 34 3.30 -4.94 -4.04
CA ILE A 34 3.49 -4.65 -5.46
C ILE A 34 2.20 -4.97 -6.19
N HIS A 35 1.69 -4.06 -7.00
CA HIS A 35 0.44 -4.23 -7.73
C HIS A 35 0.47 -3.54 -9.10
N ASP A 36 -0.45 -3.94 -9.97
CA ASP A 36 -0.66 -3.33 -11.26
C ASP A 36 -1.96 -2.51 -11.20
N SER A 37 -1.84 -1.21 -10.92
CA SER A 37 -2.94 -0.21 -10.94
C SER A 37 -4.18 -0.62 -10.15
N LEU A 38 -4.04 -0.96 -8.86
CA LEU A 38 -5.18 -1.19 -7.98
C LEU A 38 -5.99 0.09 -7.78
N ASP A 39 -7.31 -0.02 -7.93
CA ASP A 39 -8.18 1.03 -7.47
C ASP A 39 -8.32 1.05 -5.93
N PHE A 40 -8.96 2.08 -5.40
CA PHE A 40 -9.09 2.21 -3.95
C PHE A 40 -10.04 1.14 -3.35
N ALA A 41 -11.00 0.63 -4.12
CA ALA A 41 -11.88 -0.45 -3.67
C ALA A 41 -11.10 -1.76 -3.47
N ASP A 42 -10.17 -2.07 -4.37
CA ASP A 42 -9.28 -3.23 -4.26
C ASP A 42 -8.36 -3.10 -3.03
N ILE A 43 -7.82 -1.89 -2.81
CA ILE A 43 -6.99 -1.60 -1.63
C ILE A 43 -7.81 -1.81 -0.35
N VAL A 44 -9.03 -1.31 -0.27
CA VAL A 44 -9.96 -1.54 0.86
C VAL A 44 -10.21 -3.04 1.04
N GLY A 45 -10.44 -3.77 -0.06
CA GLY A 45 -10.59 -5.22 -0.05
C GLY A 45 -9.37 -5.94 0.54
N PHE A 46 -8.16 -5.48 0.22
CA PHE A 46 -6.92 -5.99 0.79
C PHE A 46 -6.78 -5.65 2.28
N LEU A 47 -6.98 -4.39 2.65
CA LEU A 47 -6.90 -3.92 4.04
C LEU A 47 -7.87 -4.68 4.96
N ASN A 48 -9.06 -5.02 4.47
CA ASN A 48 -10.04 -5.81 5.22
C ASN A 48 -9.65 -7.28 5.44
N LYS A 49 -8.66 -7.79 4.69
CA LYS A 49 -8.08 -9.13 4.88
C LYS A 49 -6.92 -9.14 5.86
N MET A 50 -6.33 -7.96 6.14
CA MET A 50 -5.27 -7.84 7.14
C MET A 50 -5.81 -8.10 8.55
N PRO A 51 -4.96 -8.53 9.50
CA PRO A 51 -5.33 -8.56 10.91
C PRO A 51 -5.81 -7.17 11.30
N ASN A 52 -7.04 -7.08 11.77
CA ASN A 52 -7.80 -5.86 11.97
C ASN A 52 -6.98 -4.75 12.67
N PRO A 53 -6.35 -3.82 11.93
CA PRO A 53 -5.74 -2.66 12.55
C PRO A 53 -6.88 -1.80 13.10
N GLY A 54 -6.81 -1.41 14.37
CA GLY A 54 -7.83 -0.57 14.99
C GLY A 54 -7.93 0.77 14.28
N LYS A 55 -6.78 1.36 13.92
CA LYS A 55 -6.69 2.66 13.24
C LYS A 55 -5.63 2.67 12.15
N ILE A 56 -6.03 3.13 10.98
CA ILE A 56 -5.17 3.29 9.80
C ILE A 56 -4.87 4.77 9.59
N MET A 57 -3.60 5.13 9.39
CA MET A 57 -3.19 6.41 8.82
C MET A 57 -2.85 6.17 7.35
N TYR A 58 -3.61 6.77 6.45
CA TYR A 58 -3.47 6.58 5.01
C TYR A 58 -2.93 7.85 4.36
N ILE A 59 -1.70 7.81 3.87
CA ILE A 59 -1.04 8.89 3.17
C ILE A 59 -1.26 8.66 1.68
N SER A 60 -2.09 9.51 1.06
CA SER A 60 -2.41 9.42 -0.35
C SER A 60 -1.62 10.43 -1.17
N LEU A 61 -0.84 9.92 -2.13
CA LEU A 61 -0.05 10.70 -3.06
C LEU A 61 -0.63 10.69 -4.48
N THR A 62 -1.62 9.83 -4.72
CA THR A 62 -2.18 9.59 -6.07
C THR A 62 -3.69 9.74 -6.14
N LYS A 63 -4.39 9.65 -5.00
CA LYS A 63 -5.86 9.67 -4.93
C LYS A 63 -6.35 10.77 -4.02
N SER A 64 -7.29 11.58 -4.47
CA SER A 64 -7.94 12.58 -3.62
C SER A 64 -8.88 11.94 -2.60
N ASN A 65 -9.07 12.60 -1.46
CA ASN A 65 -10.02 12.16 -0.45
C ASN A 65 -11.44 11.98 -1.02
N ASP A 66 -11.86 12.87 -1.93
CA ASP A 66 -13.18 12.78 -2.54
C ASP A 66 -13.35 11.54 -3.42
N SER A 67 -12.30 11.10 -4.11
CA SER A 67 -12.32 9.85 -4.89
C SER A 67 -12.35 8.60 -3.99
N MET A 68 -11.80 8.67 -2.78
CA MET A 68 -11.75 7.57 -1.83
C MET A 68 -13.04 7.42 -1.00
N LYS A 69 -13.71 8.52 -0.67
CA LYS A 69 -14.93 8.56 0.18
C LYS A 69 -15.98 7.49 -0.10
N PRO A 70 -16.35 7.21 -1.38
CA PRO A 70 -17.38 6.20 -1.67
C PRO A 70 -17.08 4.82 -1.13
N HIS A 71 -15.79 4.47 -1.01
CA HIS A 71 -15.31 3.15 -0.61
C HIS A 71 -15.01 3.04 0.90
N LEU A 72 -14.92 4.17 1.61
CA LEU A 72 -14.57 4.18 3.03
C LEU A 72 -15.60 3.46 3.91
N LYS A 73 -16.87 3.43 3.49
CA LYS A 73 -17.95 2.71 4.18
C LYS A 73 -17.72 1.20 4.26
N ASP A 74 -16.94 0.64 3.31
CA ASP A 74 -16.66 -0.78 3.23
C ASP A 74 -15.42 -1.16 4.05
N LEU A 75 -14.67 -0.18 4.58
CA LEU A 75 -13.51 -0.40 5.43
C LEU A 75 -13.93 -0.69 6.86
N LYS A 76 -13.42 -1.79 7.44
CA LYS A 76 -13.73 -2.23 8.81
C LYS A 76 -13.00 -1.43 9.88
N SER A 77 -11.84 -0.90 9.56
CA SER A 77 -10.99 -0.14 10.47
C SER A 77 -11.30 1.35 10.43
N LYS A 78 -11.00 2.07 11.51
CA LYS A 78 -10.99 3.53 11.48
C LYS A 78 -9.85 4.02 10.60
N ILE A 79 -10.11 5.02 9.79
CA ILE A 79 -9.10 5.60 8.90
C ILE A 79 -8.95 7.10 9.14
N PHE A 80 -7.70 7.56 9.11
CA PHE A 80 -7.33 8.97 9.06
C PHE A 80 -6.56 9.20 7.77
N ILE A 81 -7.06 10.06 6.91
CA ILE A 81 -6.49 10.31 5.58
C ILE A 81 -5.61 11.56 5.61
N ILE A 82 -4.43 11.45 5.04
CA ILE A 82 -3.58 12.57 4.69
C ILE A 82 -3.59 12.66 3.16
N ASP A 83 -4.37 13.61 2.65
CA ASP A 83 -4.55 13.83 1.22
C ASP A 83 -3.48 14.82 0.73
N CYS A 84 -2.47 14.32 0.04
CA CYS A 84 -1.40 15.10 -0.54
C CYS A 84 -1.68 15.51 -2.00
N VAL A 85 -2.88 15.22 -2.53
CA VAL A 85 -3.25 15.50 -3.93
C VAL A 85 -4.12 16.74 -4.03
N SER A 86 -5.16 16.84 -3.21
CA SER A 86 -6.19 17.88 -3.35
C SER A 86 -5.67 19.27 -3.05
N SER A 87 -4.71 19.44 -2.14
CA SER A 87 -4.12 20.73 -1.79
C SER A 87 -3.41 21.41 -2.96
N MET A 88 -3.00 20.64 -3.97
CA MET A 88 -2.38 21.19 -5.18
C MET A 88 -3.40 21.80 -6.16
N ILE A 89 -4.68 21.47 -6.02
CA ILE A 89 -5.71 21.76 -7.03
C ILE A 89 -6.79 22.69 -6.47
N PHE A 90 -7.13 22.59 -5.19
CA PHE A 90 -8.25 23.26 -4.55
C PHE A 90 -7.93 23.84 -3.19
N GLU A 91 -8.66 24.90 -2.81
CA GLU A 91 -8.75 25.27 -1.40
C GLU A 91 -9.50 24.19 -0.62
N THR A 92 -8.80 23.54 0.30
CA THR A 92 -9.32 22.40 1.05
C THR A 92 -9.50 22.77 2.52
N LYS A 93 -10.58 22.25 3.14
CA LYS A 93 -10.80 22.38 4.58
C LYS A 93 -10.59 21.05 5.26
N ALA A 94 -9.68 21.02 6.22
CA ALA A 94 -9.44 19.86 7.06
C ALA A 94 -10.72 19.39 7.76
N SER A 95 -10.85 18.10 7.96
CA SER A 95 -11.93 17.47 8.74
C SER A 95 -11.33 16.63 9.87
N GLN A 96 -12.20 16.04 10.70
CA GLN A 96 -11.76 15.19 11.80
C GLN A 96 -10.95 13.96 11.31
N ASP A 97 -11.31 13.43 10.13
CA ASP A 97 -10.73 12.19 9.60
C ASP A 97 -9.85 12.41 8.36
N CYS A 98 -9.67 13.69 7.94
CA CYS A 98 -8.86 14.02 6.78
C CYS A 98 -8.12 15.34 6.97
N GLN A 99 -6.82 15.31 6.69
CA GLN A 99 -5.96 16.48 6.58
C GLN A 99 -5.42 16.60 5.15
N PHE A 100 -5.15 17.84 4.74
CA PHE A 100 -4.60 18.15 3.42
C PHE A 100 -3.20 18.67 3.60
N GLU A 101 -2.25 18.03 2.94
CA GLU A 101 -0.84 18.40 3.00
C GLU A 101 -0.27 18.55 1.59
N PRO A 102 0.77 19.34 1.39
CA PRO A 102 1.49 19.33 0.12
C PRO A 102 2.10 17.96 -0.12
N THR A 103 2.22 17.58 -1.40
CA THR A 103 2.90 16.35 -1.77
C THR A 103 4.38 16.44 -1.38
N PRO A 104 4.89 15.50 -0.57
CA PRO A 104 6.31 15.46 -0.24
C PRO A 104 7.17 15.35 -1.50
N ALA A 105 8.17 16.21 -1.64
CA ALA A 105 9.08 16.20 -2.79
C ALA A 105 10.28 15.27 -2.60
N SER A 106 10.49 14.80 -1.37
CA SER A 106 11.60 13.90 -1.00
C SER A 106 11.21 12.89 0.05
N LEU A 107 12.04 11.83 0.19
CA LEU A 107 11.86 10.82 1.25
C LEU A 107 12.02 11.43 2.66
N ASN A 108 12.85 12.47 2.81
CA ASN A 108 12.97 13.20 4.07
C ASN A 108 11.69 13.94 4.44
N GLU A 109 11.07 14.64 3.48
CA GLU A 109 9.77 15.30 3.69
C GLU A 109 8.67 14.29 4.01
N MET A 110 8.71 13.08 3.39
CA MET A 110 7.80 11.99 3.73
C MET A 110 8.01 11.54 5.19
N MET A 111 9.26 11.42 5.64
CA MET A 111 9.54 11.07 7.03
C MET A 111 9.01 12.14 8.00
N GLU A 112 9.22 13.41 7.71
CA GLU A 112 8.68 14.52 8.49
C GLU A 112 7.15 14.50 8.54
N LEU A 113 6.50 14.19 7.41
CA LEU A 113 5.04 14.05 7.33
C LEU A 113 4.54 12.91 8.23
N ILE A 114 5.20 11.75 8.18
CA ILE A 114 4.89 10.62 9.06
C ILE A 114 5.02 11.03 10.52
N GLU A 115 6.13 11.66 10.90
CA GLU A 115 6.40 12.09 12.26
C GLU A 115 5.40 13.12 12.79
N LYS A 116 5.01 14.05 11.95
CA LYS A 116 4.01 15.07 12.26
C LYS A 116 2.69 14.45 12.72
N TYR A 117 2.27 13.36 12.08
CA TYR A 117 0.95 12.80 12.33
C TYR A 117 0.93 11.54 13.20
N ILE A 118 2.03 10.79 13.29
CA ILE A 118 2.05 9.51 14.02
C ILE A 118 1.68 9.67 15.49
N LEU A 119 2.13 10.74 16.15
CA LEU A 119 1.84 10.99 17.57
C LEU A 119 0.41 11.47 17.80
N VAL A 120 -0.18 12.16 16.83
CA VAL A 120 -1.55 12.69 16.90
C VAL A 120 -2.54 11.59 16.57
N VAL A 121 -2.29 10.85 15.49
CA VAL A 121 -3.18 9.81 14.99
C VAL A 121 -3.06 8.54 15.82
N LYS A 122 -1.86 8.16 16.25
CA LYS A 122 -1.53 6.90 16.94
C LYS A 122 -2.10 5.70 16.16
N PRO A 123 -1.67 5.49 14.91
CA PRO A 123 -2.19 4.42 14.07
C PRO A 123 -1.60 3.07 14.47
N ASP A 124 -2.30 1.99 14.13
CA ASP A 124 -1.74 0.63 14.15
C ASP A 124 -1.07 0.30 12.81
N LEU A 125 -1.56 0.91 11.73
CA LEU A 125 -1.06 0.73 10.38
C LEU A 125 -0.92 2.07 9.67
N ILE A 126 0.22 2.28 9.03
CA ILE A 126 0.51 3.44 8.18
C ILE A 126 0.60 2.95 6.74
N VAL A 127 -0.24 3.49 5.87
CA VAL A 127 -0.27 3.16 4.44
C VAL A 127 0.28 4.32 3.65
N ILE A 128 1.21 4.06 2.73
CA ILE A 128 1.74 5.05 1.78
C ILE A 128 1.31 4.63 0.37
N ASP A 129 0.42 5.39 -0.25
CA ASP A 129 -0.14 5.17 -1.59
C ASP A 129 0.08 6.39 -2.50
N SER A 130 0.95 6.32 -3.45
CA SER A 130 1.76 5.23 -3.96
C SER A 130 3.24 5.49 -3.65
N PHE A 131 3.89 4.49 -3.07
CA PHE A 131 5.31 4.57 -2.74
C PHE A 131 6.20 4.63 -4.01
N SER A 132 5.76 4.05 -5.11
CA SER A 132 6.40 4.13 -6.44
C SER A 132 6.60 5.57 -6.92
N GLN A 133 5.77 6.52 -6.47
CA GLN A 133 5.89 7.93 -6.85
C GLN A 133 7.27 8.54 -6.49
N PHE A 134 7.89 8.09 -5.41
CA PHE A 134 9.24 8.54 -5.04
C PHE A 134 10.34 7.95 -5.88
N ILE A 135 10.06 6.86 -6.59
CA ILE A 135 11.03 6.13 -7.40
C ILE A 135 11.05 6.65 -8.82
N ASP A 136 9.88 7.02 -9.38
CA ASP A 136 9.69 7.33 -10.79
C ASP A 136 9.91 8.77 -11.21
N PHE A 137 9.69 9.74 -10.33
CA PHE A 137 9.84 11.16 -10.69
C PHE A 137 11.28 11.61 -10.92
N SER A 138 12.16 10.64 -11.03
CA SER A 138 13.56 10.94 -11.20
C SER A 138 14.25 9.89 -12.04
N SER A 139 14.91 10.37 -13.10
CA SER A 139 15.92 9.61 -13.82
C SER A 139 16.76 8.79 -12.82
N VAL A 140 16.77 7.48 -13.01
CA VAL A 140 17.47 6.51 -12.17
C VAL A 140 18.94 6.94 -12.01
N SER A 141 19.23 7.71 -10.98
CA SER A 141 20.60 7.89 -10.54
C SER A 141 20.89 6.82 -9.48
N MET A 142 22.10 6.27 -9.50
CA MET A 142 22.58 5.34 -8.46
C MET A 142 22.35 5.88 -7.02
N HIS A 143 22.19 7.20 -6.87
CA HIS A 143 21.97 7.85 -5.59
C HIS A 143 20.59 7.61 -5.00
N LYS A 144 19.56 7.36 -5.82
CA LYS A 144 18.19 7.19 -5.33
C LYS A 144 17.90 5.81 -4.77
N GLY A 145 18.52 4.77 -5.31
CA GLY A 145 18.51 3.46 -4.66
C GLY A 145 19.09 3.52 -3.24
N LYS A 146 20.09 4.35 -3.04
CA LYS A 146 20.71 4.59 -1.73
C LYS A 146 19.76 5.36 -0.80
N GLU A 147 19.17 6.45 -1.26
CA GLU A 147 18.21 7.24 -0.48
C GLU A 147 17.00 6.42 -0.06
N LEU A 148 16.48 5.59 -0.97
CA LEU A 148 15.38 4.68 -0.67
C LEU A 148 15.77 3.63 0.36
N HIS A 149 16.97 3.07 0.24
CA HIS A 149 17.50 2.10 1.21
C HIS A 149 17.66 2.77 2.60
N GLU A 150 18.22 3.97 2.64
CA GLU A 150 18.39 4.76 3.87
C GLU A 150 17.03 5.06 4.52
N PHE A 151 16.03 5.46 3.73
CA PHE A 151 14.66 5.71 4.22
C PHE A 151 14.03 4.45 4.84
N LEU A 152 14.09 3.31 4.14
CA LEU A 152 13.54 2.05 4.65
C LEU A 152 14.27 1.56 5.90
N ASP A 153 15.59 1.70 5.91
CA ASP A 153 16.43 1.37 7.07
C ASP A 153 16.12 2.29 8.27
N GLU A 154 15.87 3.56 8.01
CA GLU A 154 15.51 4.52 9.05
C GLU A 154 14.11 4.22 9.60
N LEU A 155 13.12 3.95 8.76
CA LEU A 155 11.81 3.46 9.19
C LEU A 155 11.95 2.24 10.09
N LYS A 156 12.73 1.25 9.64
CA LYS A 156 12.95 0.02 10.39
C LYS A 156 13.63 0.28 11.74
N LYS A 157 14.70 1.06 11.78
CA LYS A 157 15.44 1.38 13.02
C LYS A 157 14.59 2.18 14.00
N LYS A 158 13.90 3.20 13.51
CA LYS A 158 13.12 4.12 14.32
C LYS A 158 11.89 3.46 14.94
N TYR A 159 11.24 2.59 14.18
CA TYR A 159 9.97 2.01 14.58
C TYR A 159 10.02 0.52 14.95
N ALA A 160 11.20 -0.12 14.94
CA ALA A 160 11.39 -1.54 15.25
C ALA A 160 10.82 -1.99 16.61
N ARG A 161 10.77 -1.08 17.59
CA ARG A 161 10.28 -1.36 18.95
C ARG A 161 8.91 -0.72 19.23
N THR A 162 8.24 -0.26 18.22
CA THR A 162 6.93 0.36 18.31
C THR A 162 5.86 -0.59 17.76
N PRO A 163 4.59 -0.40 18.08
CA PRO A 163 3.51 -1.18 17.49
C PRO A 163 3.17 -0.77 16.06
N TYR A 164 3.85 0.25 15.50
CA TYR A 164 3.53 0.79 14.18
C TYR A 164 3.97 -0.16 13.08
N ARG A 165 3.08 -0.35 12.11
CA ARG A 165 3.32 -1.14 10.90
C ARG A 165 3.20 -0.23 9.68
N PHE A 166 4.02 -0.48 8.66
CA PHE A 166 4.04 0.28 7.42
C PHE A 166 3.65 -0.61 6.25
N LEU A 167 2.63 -0.22 5.50
CA LEU A 167 2.24 -0.82 4.24
C LEU A 167 2.59 0.16 3.11
N LEU A 168 3.55 -0.23 2.29
CA LEU A 168 4.01 0.54 1.14
C LEU A 168 3.34 -0.03 -0.11
N LEU A 169 2.50 0.76 -0.77
CA LEU A 169 1.85 0.37 -2.03
C LEU A 169 2.74 0.78 -3.19
N TYR A 170 3.18 -0.19 -3.97
CA TYR A 170 4.02 0.01 -5.13
C TYR A 170 3.26 -0.32 -6.40
N ASP A 171 2.93 0.70 -7.20
CA ASP A 171 2.28 0.53 -8.49
C ASP A 171 3.34 0.23 -9.56
N ASN A 172 3.35 -0.99 -10.06
CA ASN A 172 4.30 -1.47 -11.06
C ASN A 172 4.08 -0.91 -12.47
N VAL A 173 2.87 -0.39 -12.75
CA VAL A 173 2.56 0.25 -14.04
C VAL A 173 3.21 1.64 -14.11
N LEU A 174 3.23 2.34 -12.97
CA LEU A 174 3.85 3.66 -12.86
C LEU A 174 5.37 3.55 -12.81
N SER A 175 5.93 2.43 -12.36
CA SER A 175 7.38 2.21 -12.26
C SER A 175 7.82 0.91 -12.91
N LYS A 176 8.61 1.02 -13.97
CA LYS A 176 9.14 -0.15 -14.69
C LYS A 176 10.41 -0.74 -14.05
N ASP A 177 11.01 -0.07 -13.07
CA ASP A 177 12.33 -0.39 -12.54
C ASP A 177 12.29 -1.05 -11.16
N LEU A 178 11.56 -2.16 -11.02
CA LEU A 178 11.62 -3.03 -9.83
C LEU A 178 13.05 -3.53 -9.49
N VAL A 179 13.96 -3.47 -10.45
CA VAL A 179 15.32 -4.04 -10.34
C VAL A 179 16.15 -3.36 -9.25
N ASN A 180 15.82 -2.14 -8.87
CA ASN A 180 16.63 -1.33 -7.95
C ASN A 180 16.01 -1.14 -6.56
N LEU A 181 14.89 -1.83 -6.25
CA LEU A 181 14.31 -1.75 -4.92
C LEU A 181 15.18 -2.48 -3.90
N PRO A 182 15.49 -1.86 -2.76
CA PRO A 182 16.25 -2.49 -1.68
C PRO A 182 15.35 -3.47 -0.90
N PHE A 183 15.00 -4.60 -1.52
CA PHE A 183 14.12 -5.62 -0.93
C PHE A 183 14.60 -6.15 0.42
N THR A 184 15.89 -6.03 0.71
CA THR A 184 16.50 -6.48 1.98
C THR A 184 16.05 -5.65 3.18
N SER A 185 15.56 -4.42 2.96
CA SER A 185 15.10 -3.53 4.04
C SER A 185 13.60 -3.67 4.33
N VAL A 186 12.90 -4.57 3.62
CA VAL A 186 11.46 -4.82 3.80
C VAL A 186 11.26 -6.20 4.40
N ASP A 187 10.36 -6.33 5.38
CA ASP A 187 10.15 -7.60 6.09
C ASP A 187 9.26 -8.56 5.29
N VAL A 188 8.27 -8.04 4.56
CA VAL A 188 7.34 -8.82 3.73
C VAL A 188 7.16 -8.16 2.38
N ILE A 189 7.19 -8.96 1.32
CA ILE A 189 6.88 -8.53 -0.05
C ILE A 189 5.78 -9.44 -0.58
N LEU A 190 4.71 -8.82 -1.07
CA LEU A 190 3.62 -9.51 -1.75
C LEU A 190 3.37 -8.85 -3.11
N LYS A 191 3.27 -9.66 -4.15
CA LYS A 191 2.78 -9.20 -5.46
C LYS A 191 1.31 -9.56 -5.59
N TYR A 192 0.49 -8.56 -5.88
CA TYR A 192 -0.94 -8.72 -6.13
C TYR A 192 -1.20 -8.55 -7.64
N GLU A 193 -1.69 -9.59 -8.28
CA GLU A 193 -2.04 -9.59 -9.69
C GLU A 193 -3.54 -9.88 -9.86
N ILE A 194 -4.23 -9.05 -10.63
CA ILE A 194 -5.59 -9.33 -11.06
C ILE A 194 -5.52 -10.19 -12.32
N LEU A 195 -5.75 -11.48 -12.16
CA LEU A 195 -5.89 -12.38 -13.29
C LEU A 195 -7.27 -12.18 -13.92
N THR A 196 -7.37 -11.31 -14.91
CA THR A 196 -8.56 -11.25 -15.77
C THR A 196 -8.59 -12.51 -16.64
N ARG A 197 -9.51 -13.44 -16.35
CA ARG A 197 -9.84 -14.48 -17.34
C ARG A 197 -10.31 -13.75 -18.60
N ARG A 198 -9.50 -13.74 -19.65
CA ARG A 198 -10.04 -13.53 -21.01
C ARG A 198 -11.14 -14.57 -21.16
N LYS A 199 -12.40 -14.14 -21.27
CA LYS A 199 -13.45 -14.93 -21.91
C LYS A 199 -12.98 -15.08 -23.33
N ASP A 200 -12.26 -16.18 -23.59
CA ASP A 200 -11.86 -16.52 -24.93
C ASP A 200 -13.13 -16.64 -25.76
N ARG A 201 -13.08 -15.93 -26.86
CA ARG A 201 -13.95 -16.06 -28.01
C ARG A 201 -14.15 -17.56 -28.37
N MET A 202 -15.11 -18.19 -27.74
CA MET A 202 -15.67 -19.46 -28.19
C MET A 202 -17.10 -19.27 -28.63
N ASP A 203 -17.36 -18.22 -29.42
CA ASP A 203 -18.61 -18.09 -30.18
C ASP A 203 -18.27 -17.61 -31.58
N ARG A 204 -17.63 -18.48 -32.33
CA ARG A 204 -17.64 -18.48 -33.81
C ARG A 204 -17.06 -19.82 -34.28
N PHE A 205 -17.94 -20.83 -34.39
CA PHE A 205 -17.99 -21.75 -35.55
C PHE A 205 -19.27 -22.56 -35.41
#